data_c7234185aabac1d49ec7675fe08b1f9f
#
_entry.id   c7234185aabac1d49ec7675fe08b1f9f
#
_cell.length_a   1.000
_cell.length_b   1.000
_cell.length_c   1.000
_cell.angle_alpha   90.00
_cell.angle_beta   90.00
_cell.angle_gamma   90.00
#
_symmetry.space_group_name_H-M   'P 1'
#
loop_
_entity.id
_entity.type
_entity.pdbx_description
1 polymer ?
#
loop_
_entity_poly.entity_id
_entity_poly.type
_entity_poly.pdbx_seq_one_letter_code
_entity_poly.pdbx_strand_id
1 'polypeptide(L)'
;MKRLVSAALSAALLISISACVPGESAESGPVSSGGVSASSSPAPGATGSPENSAVPVSPPPEYDEDHRLNEEIPALIDGLEMPVIGSTGYTTVELPLWPFNPNDVPEPDPTESAPPPVSSPDVPPEPDPSEPSPDESGEPEPPSPEESEPLPSQFVDIGPEPDTSEEPGYSEEPGASEEPSAEPEPEPSEESDPYPGALAVWEAGRAFLILDEDGDWWYVSRGGETGWIEHRYCMINLPDVIPSIIYNDTNAYASVFTAANGKEIPNITGKALYESMDSNYRLDRQEFVMPILYSAARNICAAQHRALAEGNCLVVYQTFRPYDTQIKVASAMSALARTDAEVKAGISTPPWSIDWFIATGISNHQRGYALDASMVKVYATETKYVGAYPYLRVTDFEDYQMPTPMHELSYAAAATTGPSNYTQRSATMNGPAIALQKYFTSSGLSLLPSEWWHFNDNAAMRATADKPSDGRYFTSECLSCPPEWVSGLLIG
;
A
#
# COMPACT_ATOMS: atom_id res chain seq x y z
N MET A 1 11.57 -39.43 7.67
CA MET A 1 10.24 -39.87 7.24
C MET A 1 9.26 -38.72 7.36
N LYS A 2 9.46 -37.61 6.59
CA LYS A 2 8.53 -36.47 6.49
C LYS A 2 8.76 -35.74 5.17
N ARG A 3 8.73 -36.43 4.05
CA ARG A 3 8.83 -35.82 2.70
C ARG A 3 8.02 -36.66 1.70
N LEU A 4 6.70 -36.72 1.86
CA LEU A 4 5.82 -37.43 0.91
C LEU A 4 4.35 -37.01 1.05
N VAL A 5 4.05 -35.72 1.08
CA VAL A 5 2.66 -35.24 1.03
C VAL A 5 2.47 -34.05 0.07
N SER A 6 3.52 -33.44 -0.47
CA SER A 6 3.40 -32.22 -1.29
C SER A 6 3.25 -32.43 -2.81
N ALA A 7 3.16 -33.65 -3.32
CA ALA A 7 3.15 -33.92 -4.76
C ALA A 7 1.79 -34.36 -5.35
N ALA A 8 0.68 -34.17 -4.67
CA ALA A 8 -0.61 -34.73 -5.11
C ALA A 8 -1.76 -33.71 -5.32
N LEU A 9 -1.50 -32.41 -5.36
CA LEU A 9 -2.58 -31.40 -5.56
C LEU A 9 -2.44 -30.54 -6.82
N SER A 10 -1.45 -30.75 -7.68
CA SER A 10 -1.25 -29.94 -8.91
C SER A 10 -1.94 -30.46 -10.17
N ALA A 11 -2.93 -31.35 -10.09
CA ALA A 11 -3.53 -31.98 -11.26
C ALA A 11 -5.06 -31.88 -11.31
N ALA A 12 -5.67 -30.74 -11.06
CA ALA A 12 -7.12 -30.58 -11.27
C ALA A 12 -7.52 -29.09 -11.52
N LEU A 13 -6.94 -28.45 -12.53
CA LEU A 13 -7.55 -27.24 -13.08
C LEU A 13 -7.52 -27.31 -14.62
N LEU A 14 -8.29 -28.24 -15.18
CA LEU A 14 -8.68 -28.24 -16.59
C LEU A 14 -9.97 -27.42 -16.73
N ILE A 15 -9.84 -26.16 -17.07
CA ILE A 15 -10.95 -25.32 -17.49
C ILE A 15 -11.25 -25.66 -18.95
N SER A 16 -12.45 -26.20 -19.18
CA SER A 16 -13.01 -26.43 -20.52
C SER A 16 -13.34 -25.09 -21.17
N ILE A 17 -12.55 -24.66 -22.14
CA ILE A 17 -12.91 -23.56 -23.02
C ILE A 17 -13.81 -24.11 -24.11
N SER A 18 -15.10 -23.77 -24.06
CA SER A 18 -16.06 -24.02 -25.14
C SER A 18 -16.03 -22.86 -26.10
N ALA A 19 -15.57 -23.11 -27.30
CA ALA A 19 -15.56 -22.16 -28.41
C ALA A 19 -17.00 -21.86 -28.85
N CYS A 20 -17.44 -20.60 -28.80
CA CYS A 20 -18.66 -20.12 -29.46
C CYS A 20 -18.33 -19.49 -30.81
N VAL A 21 -18.91 -20.11 -31.85
CA VAL A 21 -19.01 -19.62 -33.22
C VAL A 21 -20.12 -18.55 -33.28
N PRO A 22 -20.01 -17.45 -34.04
CA PRO A 22 -21.05 -16.42 -34.15
C PRO A 22 -22.15 -16.87 -35.12
N GLY A 23 -23.39 -16.82 -34.69
CA GLY A 23 -24.60 -17.08 -35.48
C GLY A 23 -25.69 -16.05 -35.18
N GLU A 24 -26.32 -15.62 -36.25
CA GLU A 24 -27.26 -14.57 -36.55
C GLU A 24 -28.42 -14.29 -35.59
N SER A 25 -28.81 -13.02 -35.66
CA SER A 25 -30.00 -12.29 -35.23
C SER A 25 -31.36 -13.04 -35.23
N ALA A 26 -32.16 -12.84 -34.18
CA ALA A 26 -33.62 -12.82 -34.22
C ALA A 26 -34.23 -11.99 -33.07
N GLU A 27 -35.35 -11.33 -33.42
CA GLU A 27 -36.09 -10.26 -32.74
C GLU A 27 -36.82 -10.61 -31.45
N SER A 28 -36.99 -9.57 -30.63
CA SER A 28 -38.18 -9.09 -29.90
C SER A 28 -38.93 -9.93 -28.86
N GLY A 29 -39.03 -9.31 -27.67
CA GLY A 29 -40.15 -9.46 -26.73
C GLY A 29 -39.82 -8.95 -25.32
N PRO A 30 -40.61 -8.04 -24.72
CA PRO A 30 -40.26 -7.42 -23.45
C PRO A 30 -40.64 -8.32 -22.26
N VAL A 31 -39.68 -8.61 -21.40
CA VAL A 31 -39.93 -9.20 -20.08
C VAL A 31 -39.64 -8.15 -19.02
N SER A 32 -40.69 -7.90 -18.21
CA SER A 32 -40.69 -7.03 -17.04
C SER A 32 -39.62 -7.48 -16.02
N SER A 33 -38.64 -6.63 -15.76
CA SER A 33 -37.67 -6.81 -14.67
C SER A 33 -38.03 -5.92 -13.51
N GLY A 34 -38.29 -6.56 -12.36
CA GLY A 34 -38.41 -5.87 -11.07
C GLY A 34 -37.07 -5.20 -10.71
N GLY A 35 -37.12 -3.90 -10.44
CA GLY A 35 -35.97 -3.11 -10.12
C GLY A 35 -35.46 -3.42 -8.73
N VAL A 36 -34.16 -3.70 -8.66
CA VAL A 36 -33.36 -3.65 -7.43
C VAL A 36 -32.68 -2.29 -7.44
N SER A 37 -33.04 -1.43 -6.50
CA SER A 37 -32.40 -0.11 -6.34
C SER A 37 -31.02 -0.28 -5.71
N ALA A 38 -30.00 -0.35 -6.54
CA ALA A 38 -28.64 -0.04 -6.10
C ALA A 38 -28.44 1.48 -6.23
N SER A 39 -28.11 2.16 -5.15
CA SER A 39 -27.77 3.58 -5.15
C SER A 39 -26.38 3.74 -5.81
N SER A 40 -26.38 3.89 -7.12
CA SER A 40 -25.19 4.22 -7.88
C SER A 40 -25.16 5.73 -8.08
N SER A 41 -24.08 6.40 -7.69
CA SER A 41 -23.76 7.77 -8.08
C SER A 41 -23.74 7.91 -9.61
N PRO A 42 -24.28 8.99 -10.18
CA PRO A 42 -24.52 9.09 -11.62
C PRO A 42 -23.23 9.39 -12.39
N ALA A 43 -23.09 8.72 -13.54
CA ALA A 43 -22.13 9.06 -14.57
C ALA A 43 -22.46 10.43 -15.21
N PRO A 44 -21.48 11.24 -15.66
CA PRO A 44 -21.71 12.55 -16.22
C PRO A 44 -22.20 12.47 -17.67
N GLY A 45 -23.39 12.98 -17.94
CA GLY A 45 -23.87 13.23 -19.29
C GLY A 45 -25.37 13.17 -19.49
N ALA A 46 -26.12 14.18 -19.06
CA ALA A 46 -27.38 14.58 -19.68
C ALA A 46 -27.78 15.97 -19.18
N THR A 47 -27.78 16.96 -20.09
CA THR A 47 -28.36 18.29 -19.86
C THR A 47 -29.88 18.18 -19.90
N GLY A 48 -30.50 18.21 -18.75
CA GLY A 48 -31.93 18.38 -18.56
C GLY A 48 -32.14 18.94 -17.17
N SER A 49 -32.73 20.15 -17.06
CA SER A 49 -33.09 20.71 -15.77
C SER A 49 -34.10 19.82 -15.08
N PRO A 50 -33.84 19.31 -13.86
CA PRO A 50 -34.86 18.59 -13.10
C PRO A 50 -35.61 19.54 -12.18
N GLU A 51 -36.93 19.43 -12.19
CA GLU A 51 -37.76 19.90 -11.10
C GLU A 51 -37.35 19.17 -9.80
N ASN A 52 -37.02 19.96 -8.80
CA ASN A 52 -36.47 19.57 -7.52
C ASN A 52 -37.51 18.87 -6.65
N SER A 53 -37.72 17.57 -6.82
CA SER A 53 -38.36 16.72 -5.82
C SER A 53 -37.27 16.11 -4.95
N ALA A 54 -36.91 16.81 -3.87
CA ALA A 54 -36.01 16.26 -2.85
C ALA A 54 -36.65 14.98 -2.27
N VAL A 55 -36.11 13.82 -2.63
CA VAL A 55 -36.36 12.58 -1.90
C VAL A 55 -35.80 12.81 -0.49
N PRO A 56 -36.57 12.56 0.57
CA PRO A 56 -36.05 12.67 1.92
C PRO A 56 -34.90 11.68 2.09
N VAL A 57 -33.69 12.22 2.27
CA VAL A 57 -32.50 11.41 2.61
C VAL A 57 -32.70 10.95 4.05
N SER A 58 -32.73 9.64 4.27
CA SER A 58 -32.76 9.07 5.62
C SER A 58 -31.51 9.55 6.38
N PRO A 59 -31.62 9.80 7.70
CA PRO A 59 -30.43 10.10 8.48
C PRO A 59 -29.48 8.90 8.45
N PRO A 60 -28.14 9.11 8.48
CA PRO A 60 -27.19 8.03 8.53
C PRO A 60 -27.42 7.13 9.76
N PRO A 61 -27.08 5.83 9.68
CA PRO A 61 -27.31 4.89 10.77
C PRO A 61 -26.47 5.27 12.00
N GLU A 62 -27.06 5.06 13.17
CA GLU A 62 -26.30 5.12 14.41
C GLU A 62 -25.36 3.88 14.51
N TYR A 63 -24.17 4.08 15.07
CA TYR A 63 -23.28 2.98 15.38
C TYR A 63 -23.87 2.13 16.50
N ASP A 64 -24.00 0.82 16.23
CA ASP A 64 -24.56 -0.18 17.14
C ASP A 64 -23.52 -1.27 17.38
N GLU A 65 -22.95 -1.33 18.59
CA GLU A 65 -21.93 -2.30 18.98
C GLU A 65 -22.47 -3.75 19.02
N ASP A 66 -23.79 -3.91 19.12
CA ASP A 66 -24.45 -5.22 19.16
C ASP A 66 -24.89 -5.75 17.78
N HIS A 67 -24.71 -4.91 16.73
CA HIS A 67 -25.04 -5.34 15.37
C HIS A 67 -24.12 -6.48 14.93
N ARG A 68 -24.71 -7.53 14.33
CA ARG A 68 -23.99 -8.71 13.83
C ARG A 68 -24.62 -9.20 12.53
N LEU A 69 -23.78 -9.75 11.67
CA LEU A 69 -24.25 -10.49 10.51
C LEU A 69 -24.79 -11.85 10.95
N ASN A 70 -25.77 -12.38 10.19
CA ASN A 70 -26.27 -13.72 10.40
C ASN A 70 -25.46 -14.79 9.65
N GLU A 71 -24.55 -14.37 8.77
CA GLU A 71 -23.71 -15.24 7.96
C GLU A 71 -22.42 -15.59 8.69
N GLU A 72 -21.93 -16.80 8.42
CA GLU A 72 -20.61 -17.23 8.90
C GLU A 72 -19.51 -16.57 8.03
N ILE A 73 -18.55 -15.96 8.67
CA ILE A 73 -17.39 -15.37 8.00
C ILE A 73 -16.45 -16.52 7.59
N PRO A 74 -16.08 -16.64 6.30
CA PRO A 74 -15.15 -17.67 5.83
C PRO A 74 -13.81 -17.64 6.57
N ALA A 75 -13.20 -18.81 6.74
CA ALA A 75 -11.88 -18.92 7.37
C ALA A 75 -10.79 -18.32 6.49
N LEU A 76 -9.79 -17.72 7.12
CA LEU A 76 -8.62 -17.16 6.44
C LEU A 76 -7.65 -18.24 5.97
N ILE A 77 -6.91 -17.93 4.90
CA ILE A 77 -5.83 -18.73 4.35
C ILE A 77 -4.54 -17.94 4.55
N ASP A 78 -3.68 -18.38 5.43
CA ASP A 78 -2.45 -17.67 5.79
C ASP A 78 -2.65 -16.19 6.15
N GLY A 79 -3.79 -15.91 6.81
CA GLY A 79 -4.15 -14.55 7.24
C GLY A 79 -4.83 -13.68 6.18
N LEU A 80 -5.18 -14.23 5.02
CA LEU A 80 -5.89 -13.58 3.90
C LEU A 80 -7.18 -14.33 3.56
N GLU A 81 -8.09 -13.71 2.81
CA GLU A 81 -9.30 -14.39 2.31
C GLU A 81 -8.99 -15.29 1.12
N MET A 82 -8.03 -14.88 0.29
CA MET A 82 -7.60 -15.62 -0.89
C MET A 82 -6.11 -15.93 -0.81
N PRO A 83 -5.63 -17.04 -1.41
CA PRO A 83 -4.20 -17.31 -1.51
C PRO A 83 -3.52 -16.22 -2.35
N VAL A 84 -2.25 -15.93 -2.10
CA VAL A 84 -1.48 -14.93 -2.87
C VAL A 84 -1.21 -15.37 -4.30
N ILE A 85 -1.14 -16.68 -4.55
CA ILE A 85 -0.92 -17.24 -5.90
C ILE A 85 -2.06 -16.81 -6.82
N GLY A 86 -1.70 -16.26 -7.98
CA GLY A 86 -2.65 -15.69 -8.95
C GLY A 86 -3.03 -14.23 -8.69
N SER A 87 -2.41 -13.58 -7.70
CA SER A 87 -2.58 -12.14 -7.45
C SER A 87 -1.55 -11.32 -8.22
N THR A 88 -1.88 -10.05 -8.43
CA THR A 88 -0.95 -9.06 -8.96
C THR A 88 -0.09 -8.51 -7.82
N GLY A 89 1.24 -8.54 -8.02
CA GLY A 89 2.22 -7.90 -7.16
C GLY A 89 2.93 -6.74 -7.86
N TYR A 90 3.63 -5.90 -7.08
CA TYR A 90 4.35 -4.72 -7.56
C TYR A 90 5.64 -4.54 -6.77
N THR A 91 6.75 -4.27 -7.46
CA THR A 91 8.00 -3.90 -6.79
C THR A 91 7.90 -2.49 -6.20
N THR A 92 8.46 -2.25 -5.00
CA THR A 92 8.56 -0.89 -4.42
C THR A 92 9.95 -0.29 -4.55
N VAL A 93 10.92 -1.10 -4.89
CA VAL A 93 12.33 -0.78 -5.10
C VAL A 93 12.86 -1.60 -6.26
N GLU A 94 14.07 -1.31 -6.71
CA GLU A 94 14.78 -2.17 -7.64
C GLU A 94 15.06 -3.53 -7.00
N LEU A 95 14.66 -4.63 -7.67
CA LEU A 95 14.81 -6.00 -7.18
C LEU A 95 15.41 -6.92 -8.22
N PRO A 96 16.40 -7.77 -7.84
CA PRO A 96 16.90 -8.83 -8.70
C PRO A 96 15.87 -9.96 -8.85
N LEU A 97 15.76 -10.47 -10.07
CA LEU A 97 14.99 -11.68 -10.40
C LEU A 97 15.94 -12.88 -10.42
N TRP A 98 15.76 -13.81 -9.48
CA TRP A 98 16.66 -14.96 -9.34
C TRP A 98 16.15 -16.21 -10.09
N PRO A 99 17.04 -17.03 -10.68
CA PRO A 99 16.64 -18.28 -11.36
C PRO A 99 16.21 -19.39 -10.40
N PHE A 100 16.56 -19.29 -9.13
CA PHE A 100 16.24 -20.24 -8.06
C PHE A 100 15.83 -19.48 -6.79
N ASN A 101 15.10 -20.16 -5.90
CA ASN A 101 14.84 -19.60 -4.58
C ASN A 101 16.17 -19.52 -3.80
N PRO A 102 16.63 -18.34 -3.36
CA PRO A 102 17.87 -18.20 -2.60
C PRO A 102 17.91 -19.01 -1.30
N ASN A 103 16.77 -19.40 -0.74
CA ASN A 103 16.71 -20.29 0.41
C ASN A 103 17.06 -21.75 0.07
N ASP A 104 16.99 -22.14 -1.21
CA ASP A 104 17.29 -23.49 -1.68
C ASP A 104 18.77 -23.69 -2.05
N VAL A 105 19.59 -22.67 -1.91
CA VAL A 105 21.05 -22.82 -2.13
C VAL A 105 21.58 -23.80 -1.08
N PRO A 106 22.07 -25.00 -1.48
CA PRO A 106 22.65 -25.91 -0.52
C PRO A 106 23.83 -25.24 0.19
N GLU A 107 23.88 -25.37 1.51
CA GLU A 107 25.07 -24.94 2.26
C GLU A 107 26.31 -25.49 1.52
N PRO A 108 27.35 -24.67 1.29
CA PRO A 108 28.56 -25.12 0.64
C PRO A 108 29.07 -26.35 1.38
N ASP A 109 29.31 -27.44 0.64
CA ASP A 109 29.78 -28.72 1.19
C ASP A 109 31.01 -28.44 2.07
N PRO A 110 30.95 -28.70 3.39
CA PRO A 110 32.09 -28.43 4.29
C PRO A 110 33.34 -29.19 3.90
N THR A 111 33.27 -30.07 2.88
CA THR A 111 34.40 -30.78 2.29
C THR A 111 35.04 -30.05 1.09
N GLU A 112 34.43 -28.97 0.54
CA GLU A 112 35.09 -28.15 -0.46
C GLU A 112 36.10 -27.27 0.26
N SER A 113 37.33 -27.70 0.28
CA SER A 113 38.46 -27.27 1.10
C SER A 113 38.64 -25.76 1.05
N ALA A 114 38.57 -25.13 2.22
CA ALA A 114 39.14 -23.79 2.44
C ALA A 114 40.56 -23.75 1.82
N PRO A 115 40.93 -22.69 1.10
CA PRO A 115 42.28 -22.52 0.63
C PRO A 115 43.25 -22.68 1.82
N PRO A 116 44.40 -23.30 1.66
CA PRO A 116 45.32 -23.57 2.77
C PRO A 116 45.66 -22.26 3.47
N PRO A 117 45.69 -22.27 4.81
CA PRO A 117 45.92 -21.04 5.56
C PRO A 117 47.29 -20.44 5.11
N VAL A 118 47.21 -19.20 4.66
CA VAL A 118 48.43 -18.42 4.38
C VAL A 118 49.16 -18.32 5.72
N SER A 119 50.35 -18.90 5.82
CA SER A 119 51.21 -18.85 6.98
C SER A 119 51.49 -17.40 7.34
N SER A 120 50.91 -16.92 8.43
CA SER A 120 51.21 -15.64 9.02
C SER A 120 52.65 -15.65 9.56
N PRO A 121 53.45 -14.57 9.39
CA PRO A 121 54.77 -14.49 10.02
C PRO A 121 54.63 -14.44 11.54
N ASP A 122 55.60 -15.11 12.21
CA ASP A 122 55.77 -15.26 13.66
C ASP A 122 55.50 -13.95 14.42
N VAL A 123 54.48 -13.96 15.26
CA VAL A 123 54.25 -12.98 16.32
C VAL A 123 54.80 -13.57 17.63
N PRO A 124 55.65 -12.85 18.39
CA PRO A 124 56.17 -13.30 19.68
C PRO A 124 55.05 -13.45 20.72
N PRO A 125 55.19 -14.36 21.71
CA PRO A 125 54.16 -14.63 22.70
C PRO A 125 54.01 -13.46 23.69
N GLU A 126 52.72 -13.08 23.91
CA GLU A 126 52.35 -12.17 25.02
C GLU A 126 52.49 -12.85 26.39
N PRO A 127 52.81 -12.08 27.45
CA PRO A 127 52.96 -12.65 28.78
C PRO A 127 51.65 -12.98 29.47
N ASP A 128 51.67 -14.09 30.22
CA ASP A 128 50.63 -14.70 31.03
C ASP A 128 50.18 -13.77 32.19
N PRO A 129 48.88 -13.44 32.33
CA PRO A 129 48.33 -12.81 33.50
C PRO A 129 47.67 -13.84 34.43
N SER A 130 48.40 -14.42 35.31
CA SER A 130 47.86 -15.12 36.48
C SER A 130 47.89 -14.17 37.70
N GLU A 131 46.72 -13.74 38.15
CA GLU A 131 46.35 -13.62 39.58
C GLU A 131 44.86 -13.26 39.75
N PRO A 132 44.17 -13.88 40.73
CA PRO A 132 42.76 -13.71 40.95
C PRO A 132 42.44 -12.58 41.94
N SER A 133 41.37 -11.85 41.77
CA SER A 133 40.78 -10.95 42.75
C SER A 133 39.34 -11.35 43.11
N PRO A 134 38.89 -11.09 44.32
CA PRO A 134 37.81 -11.80 44.98
C PRO A 134 36.42 -11.15 44.83
N ASP A 135 35.42 -12.00 45.02
CA ASP A 135 34.02 -11.79 45.43
C ASP A 135 33.48 -10.35 45.60
N GLU A 136 32.46 -10.04 44.81
CA GLU A 136 31.30 -9.31 45.34
C GLU A 136 29.99 -9.89 44.79
N SER A 137 29.25 -10.47 45.73
CA SER A 137 27.85 -10.92 45.58
C SER A 137 26.93 -9.69 45.48
N GLY A 138 26.30 -9.48 44.33
CA GLY A 138 25.22 -8.53 44.14
C GLY A 138 24.04 -9.21 43.46
N GLU A 139 22.90 -9.29 44.15
CA GLU A 139 21.64 -9.76 43.59
C GLU A 139 21.23 -8.90 42.38
N PRO A 140 20.65 -9.49 41.33
CA PRO A 140 20.13 -8.72 40.21
C PRO A 140 18.81 -8.03 40.58
N GLU A 141 18.76 -6.70 40.48
CA GLU A 141 17.52 -5.94 40.49
C GLU A 141 16.65 -6.29 39.26
N PRO A 142 15.31 -6.28 39.42
CA PRO A 142 14.40 -6.50 38.29
C PRO A 142 14.50 -5.33 37.28
N PRO A 143 14.38 -5.61 35.98
CA PRO A 143 14.45 -4.56 34.97
C PRO A 143 13.30 -3.57 35.11
N SER A 144 13.62 -2.28 35.14
CA SER A 144 12.69 -1.18 35.01
C SER A 144 11.93 -1.28 33.69
N PRO A 145 10.66 -0.83 33.60
CA PRO A 145 9.96 -0.79 32.35
C PRO A 145 10.67 0.15 31.38
N GLU A 146 11.06 -0.37 30.22
CA GLU A 146 11.61 0.41 29.11
C GLU A 146 10.62 1.51 28.76
N GLU A 147 11.02 2.75 28.95
CA GLU A 147 10.36 3.89 28.31
C GLU A 147 10.43 3.66 26.81
N SER A 148 9.27 3.45 26.19
CA SER A 148 9.14 3.37 24.75
C SER A 148 9.62 4.70 24.15
N GLU A 149 10.74 4.68 23.46
CA GLU A 149 11.21 5.82 22.68
C GLU A 149 10.09 6.29 21.72
N PRO A 150 9.88 7.61 21.58
CA PRO A 150 8.88 8.13 20.64
C PRO A 150 9.27 7.68 19.22
N LEU A 151 8.31 7.09 18.52
CA LEU A 151 8.46 6.70 17.13
C LEU A 151 8.98 7.90 16.30
N PRO A 152 9.93 7.71 15.38
CA PRO A 152 10.40 8.78 14.51
C PRO A 152 9.21 9.37 13.76
N SER A 153 9.15 10.70 13.70
CA SER A 153 8.13 11.43 12.93
C SER A 153 8.15 10.92 11.48
N GLN A 154 6.98 10.89 10.82
CA GLN A 154 6.84 10.48 9.41
C GLN A 154 7.70 11.33 8.44
N PHE A 155 8.28 12.40 8.93
CA PHE A 155 9.05 13.35 8.18
C PHE A 155 10.53 13.08 8.42
N VAL A 156 11.18 12.48 7.44
CA VAL A 156 12.64 12.62 7.30
C VAL A 156 12.86 14.07 6.95
N ASP A 157 13.45 14.82 7.87
CA ASP A 157 13.88 16.20 7.65
C ASP A 157 14.98 16.20 6.56
N ILE A 158 14.54 16.28 5.31
CA ILE A 158 15.43 16.59 4.19
C ILE A 158 15.52 18.10 4.21
N GLY A 159 16.60 18.62 4.80
CA GLY A 159 16.91 20.04 4.84
C GLY A 159 16.69 20.71 3.47
N PRO A 160 16.43 22.03 3.42
CA PRO A 160 16.08 22.71 2.18
C PRO A 160 17.18 22.53 1.15
N GLU A 161 16.80 22.05 -0.05
CA GLU A 161 17.69 22.08 -1.22
C GLU A 161 18.16 23.54 -1.44
N PRO A 162 19.42 23.77 -1.79
CA PRO A 162 19.90 25.11 -2.06
C PRO A 162 19.17 25.69 -3.27
N ASP A 163 18.56 26.86 -3.06
CA ASP A 163 17.92 27.69 -4.09
C ASP A 163 18.91 28.03 -5.22
N THR A 164 18.78 27.36 -6.37
CA THR A 164 19.54 27.63 -7.57
C THR A 164 18.80 28.55 -8.53
N SER A 165 18.32 29.68 -8.05
CA SER A 165 17.81 30.77 -8.88
C SER A 165 18.79 31.93 -8.91
N GLU A 166 19.93 31.76 -9.57
CA GLU A 166 20.71 32.87 -10.09
C GLU A 166 20.85 32.74 -11.61
N GLU A 167 20.22 33.66 -12.32
CA GLU A 167 20.41 33.84 -13.75
C GLU A 167 21.86 34.34 -14.00
N PRO A 168 22.60 33.77 -14.98
CA PRO A 168 23.90 34.30 -15.33
C PRO A 168 23.79 35.54 -16.23
N GLY A 169 24.15 36.68 -15.68
CA GLY A 169 24.41 37.92 -16.44
C GLY A 169 25.58 37.75 -17.41
N TYR A 170 25.31 38.12 -18.67
CA TYR A 170 26.33 38.26 -19.70
C TYR A 170 27.33 39.37 -19.36
N SER A 171 28.65 39.08 -19.40
CA SER A 171 29.68 40.09 -19.62
C SER A 171 30.89 39.47 -20.34
N GLU A 172 31.40 40.28 -21.26
CA GLU A 172 32.35 40.12 -22.35
C GLU A 172 33.70 39.48 -22.02
N GLU A 173 34.26 38.76 -23.02
CA GLU A 173 35.66 38.35 -23.15
C GLU A 173 36.68 39.57 -23.07
N PRO A 174 37.96 39.35 -22.73
CA PRO A 174 38.89 38.61 -23.59
C PRO A 174 40.08 37.94 -22.88
N GLY A 175 40.75 37.02 -23.51
CA GLY A 175 42.12 36.67 -23.20
C GLY A 175 42.50 35.21 -23.41
N ALA A 176 43.14 34.92 -24.53
CA ALA A 176 43.80 33.65 -24.79
C ALA A 176 44.90 33.37 -23.74
N SER A 177 44.84 32.20 -23.14
CA SER A 177 45.99 31.58 -22.44
C SER A 177 45.91 30.06 -22.59
N GLU A 178 47.00 29.48 -22.93
CA GLU A 178 47.49 28.15 -23.17
C GLU A 178 46.69 27.02 -22.50
N GLU A 179 46.32 26.01 -23.33
CA GLU A 179 45.76 24.74 -22.89
C GLU A 179 46.75 23.99 -21.99
N PRO A 180 46.37 23.61 -20.74
CA PRO A 180 47.12 22.58 -20.03
C PRO A 180 46.75 21.21 -20.66
N SER A 181 47.82 20.47 -20.98
CA SER A 181 47.75 19.06 -21.40
C SER A 181 46.80 18.28 -20.56
N ALA A 182 45.72 17.76 -21.16
CA ALA A 182 44.76 16.90 -20.49
C ALA A 182 45.47 15.63 -20.02
N GLU A 183 45.53 15.42 -18.71
CA GLU A 183 45.78 14.10 -18.14
C GLU A 183 44.67 13.14 -18.66
N PRO A 184 45.02 11.89 -19.03
CA PRO A 184 44.02 10.92 -19.46
C PRO A 184 42.98 10.75 -18.32
N GLU A 185 41.69 10.95 -18.65
CA GLU A 185 40.60 10.60 -17.73
C GLU A 185 40.78 9.15 -17.29
N PRO A 186 40.64 8.84 -15.98
CA PRO A 186 40.71 7.48 -15.51
C PRO A 186 39.62 6.68 -16.25
N GLU A 187 40.04 5.56 -16.84
CA GLU A 187 39.05 4.62 -17.44
C GLU A 187 38.00 4.33 -16.43
N PRO A 188 36.67 4.29 -16.83
CA PRO A 188 35.58 3.98 -15.92
C PRO A 188 35.92 2.63 -15.28
N SER A 189 36.03 2.60 -13.95
CA SER A 189 36.15 1.37 -13.20
C SER A 189 34.96 0.50 -13.60
N GLU A 190 35.20 -0.75 -14.01
CA GLU A 190 34.13 -1.75 -14.23
C GLU A 190 33.30 -1.77 -12.94
N GLU A 191 32.09 -1.16 -12.98
CA GLU A 191 31.13 -1.27 -11.89
C GLU A 191 30.83 -2.74 -11.77
N SER A 192 31.20 -3.34 -10.65
CA SER A 192 30.91 -4.73 -10.36
C SER A 192 29.38 -4.88 -10.35
N ASP A 193 28.85 -5.83 -11.11
CA ASP A 193 27.43 -6.20 -11.12
C ASP A 193 26.94 -6.34 -9.67
N PRO A 194 25.98 -5.51 -9.20
CA PRO A 194 25.50 -5.56 -7.83
C PRO A 194 24.71 -6.85 -7.53
N TYR A 195 24.24 -7.58 -8.57
CA TYR A 195 23.44 -8.79 -8.45
C TYR A 195 23.98 -9.92 -9.35
N PRO A 196 25.20 -10.42 -9.11
CA PRO A 196 25.80 -11.42 -9.98
C PRO A 196 24.99 -12.73 -9.95
N GLY A 197 24.52 -13.15 -11.14
CA GLY A 197 23.71 -14.36 -11.30
C GLY A 197 22.19 -14.11 -11.30
N ALA A 198 21.71 -12.91 -11.13
CA ALA A 198 20.30 -12.58 -11.38
C ALA A 198 19.97 -12.69 -12.88
N LEU A 199 18.74 -13.11 -13.19
CA LEU A 199 18.23 -13.19 -14.56
C LEU A 199 17.96 -11.79 -15.15
N ALA A 200 17.48 -10.90 -14.30
CA ALA A 200 17.14 -9.51 -14.61
C ALA A 200 17.13 -8.70 -13.31
N VAL A 201 17.07 -7.39 -13.44
CA VAL A 201 16.78 -6.47 -12.33
C VAL A 201 15.52 -5.69 -12.71
N TRP A 202 14.51 -5.76 -11.85
CA TRP A 202 13.24 -5.08 -12.06
C TRP A 202 13.21 -3.77 -11.28
N GLU A 203 12.88 -2.69 -11.96
CA GLU A 203 12.71 -1.36 -11.38
C GLU A 203 11.49 -1.30 -10.42
N ALA A 204 11.43 -0.27 -9.58
CA ALA A 204 10.27 0.02 -8.75
C ALA A 204 9.01 0.30 -9.60
N GLY A 205 7.83 -0.06 -9.08
CA GLY A 205 6.54 0.12 -9.75
C GLY A 205 6.20 -0.97 -10.78
N ARG A 206 7.08 -1.97 -10.96
CA ARG A 206 6.85 -3.04 -11.93
C ARG A 206 5.81 -4.03 -11.43
N ALA A 207 4.69 -4.13 -12.17
CA ALA A 207 3.63 -5.10 -11.90
C ALA A 207 4.00 -6.49 -12.43
N PHE A 208 3.59 -7.55 -11.73
CA PHE A 208 3.84 -8.94 -12.08
C PHE A 208 2.75 -9.86 -11.52
N LEU A 209 2.64 -11.08 -12.05
CA LEU A 209 1.77 -12.11 -11.51
C LEU A 209 2.55 -13.01 -10.55
N ILE A 210 1.96 -13.34 -9.39
CA ILE A 210 2.51 -14.27 -8.41
C ILE A 210 2.08 -15.67 -8.79
N LEU A 211 3.08 -16.57 -9.00
CA LEU A 211 2.88 -17.96 -9.42
C LEU A 211 3.07 -18.96 -8.29
N ASP A 212 3.96 -18.64 -7.33
CA ASP A 212 4.23 -19.48 -6.16
C ASP A 212 4.79 -18.63 -5.01
N GLU A 213 4.75 -19.18 -3.79
CA GLU A 213 5.30 -18.56 -2.57
C GLU A 213 6.06 -19.62 -1.77
N ASP A 214 7.32 -19.33 -1.44
CA ASP A 214 8.12 -20.17 -0.54
C ASP A 214 8.98 -19.30 0.40
N GLY A 215 8.63 -19.30 1.68
CA GLY A 215 9.26 -18.48 2.71
C GLY A 215 9.11 -16.99 2.41
N ASP A 216 10.21 -16.27 2.29
CA ASP A 216 10.27 -14.83 2.01
C ASP A 216 10.26 -14.50 0.51
N TRP A 217 10.03 -15.48 -0.35
CA TRP A 217 10.18 -15.35 -1.79
C TRP A 217 8.90 -15.69 -2.55
N TRP A 218 8.63 -14.90 -3.60
CA TRP A 218 7.63 -15.20 -4.60
C TRP A 218 8.28 -15.63 -5.92
N TYR A 219 7.75 -16.71 -6.50
CA TYR A 219 8.00 -17.03 -7.91
C TYR A 219 7.02 -16.24 -8.76
N VAL A 220 7.53 -15.42 -9.65
CA VAL A 220 6.74 -14.40 -10.34
C VAL A 220 6.92 -14.47 -11.85
N SER A 221 5.96 -13.87 -12.58
CA SER A 221 5.99 -13.76 -14.04
C SER A 221 5.58 -12.39 -14.53
N ARG A 222 6.32 -11.91 -15.53
CA ARG A 222 5.98 -10.73 -16.32
C ARG A 222 6.53 -10.84 -17.74
N GLY A 223 5.64 -10.76 -18.77
CA GLY A 223 6.06 -10.65 -20.18
C GLY A 223 6.93 -11.80 -20.70
N GLY A 224 6.82 -13.00 -20.11
CA GLY A 224 7.65 -14.17 -20.43
C GLY A 224 8.90 -14.31 -19.58
N GLU A 225 9.26 -13.33 -18.77
CA GLU A 225 10.28 -13.45 -17.73
C GLU A 225 9.68 -14.11 -16.50
N THR A 226 10.40 -15.04 -15.87
CA THR A 226 10.01 -15.69 -14.62
C THR A 226 11.22 -15.85 -13.71
N GLY A 227 10.98 -15.81 -12.40
CA GLY A 227 12.01 -16.01 -11.41
C GLY A 227 11.52 -15.71 -10.00
N TRP A 228 12.42 -15.76 -9.05
CA TRP A 228 12.15 -15.50 -7.64
C TRP A 228 12.53 -14.08 -7.25
N ILE A 229 11.66 -13.39 -6.49
CA ILE A 229 11.92 -12.08 -5.90
C ILE A 229 11.58 -12.10 -4.41
N GLU A 230 12.23 -11.24 -3.64
CA GLU A 230 11.97 -11.11 -2.20
C GLU A 230 10.71 -10.27 -1.98
N HIS A 231 9.64 -10.89 -1.43
CA HIS A 231 8.32 -10.28 -1.36
C HIS A 231 8.16 -9.22 -0.26
N ARG A 232 9.09 -9.10 0.71
CA ARG A 232 9.02 -8.06 1.75
C ARG A 232 9.09 -6.64 1.17
N TYR A 233 9.69 -6.48 -0.02
CA TYR A 233 9.74 -5.22 -0.75
C TYR A 233 8.69 -5.10 -1.84
N CYS A 234 7.69 -5.96 -1.83
CA CYS A 234 6.64 -5.96 -2.83
C CYS A 234 5.30 -5.58 -2.25
N MET A 235 4.53 -4.82 -3.02
CA MET A 235 3.10 -4.63 -2.78
C MET A 235 2.31 -5.77 -3.42
N ILE A 236 1.09 -5.98 -2.91
CA ILE A 236 0.07 -6.84 -3.48
C ILE A 236 -1.20 -6.05 -3.73
N ASN A 237 -1.94 -6.38 -4.79
CA ASN A 237 -3.25 -5.79 -5.05
C ASN A 237 -4.28 -6.30 -4.03
N LEU A 238 -4.76 -5.44 -3.14
CA LEU A 238 -5.69 -5.83 -2.07
C LEU A 238 -6.96 -6.54 -2.56
N PRO A 239 -7.66 -6.08 -3.63
CA PRO A 239 -8.84 -6.77 -4.13
C PRO A 239 -8.61 -8.24 -4.49
N ASP A 240 -7.40 -8.60 -4.89
CA ASP A 240 -7.05 -9.98 -5.24
C ASP A 240 -7.01 -10.91 -4.03
N VAL A 241 -6.74 -10.37 -2.85
CA VAL A 241 -6.54 -11.16 -1.62
C VAL A 241 -7.55 -10.90 -0.51
N ILE A 242 -8.27 -9.76 -0.57
CA ILE A 242 -9.33 -9.40 0.39
C ILE A 242 -10.56 -8.88 -0.37
N PRO A 243 -11.23 -9.72 -1.18
CA PRO A 243 -12.34 -9.30 -2.04
C PRO A 243 -13.63 -8.92 -1.28
N SER A 244 -13.72 -9.13 0.03
CA SER A 244 -14.88 -8.72 0.85
C SER A 244 -14.87 -7.23 1.18
N ILE A 245 -13.74 -6.53 1.09
CA ILE A 245 -13.64 -5.08 1.27
C ILE A 245 -14.39 -4.36 0.14
N ILE A 246 -15.02 -3.24 0.45
CA ILE A 246 -15.54 -2.30 -0.55
C ILE A 246 -14.40 -1.36 -0.96
N TYR A 247 -14.03 -1.38 -2.24
CA TYR A 247 -13.01 -0.49 -2.79
C TYR A 247 -13.66 0.69 -3.50
N ASN A 248 -13.29 1.91 -3.16
CA ASN A 248 -13.88 3.13 -3.71
C ASN A 248 -12.86 4.27 -3.82
N ASP A 249 -11.92 4.15 -4.76
CA ASP A 249 -10.93 5.20 -5.02
C ASP A 249 -11.55 6.39 -5.74
N THR A 250 -12.22 7.25 -4.97
CA THR A 250 -12.84 8.46 -5.50
C THR A 250 -11.85 9.40 -6.18
N ASN A 251 -10.58 9.39 -5.79
CA ASN A 251 -9.55 10.25 -6.40
C ASN A 251 -9.22 9.86 -7.84
N ALA A 252 -9.53 8.63 -8.25
CA ALA A 252 -9.35 8.17 -9.63
C ALA A 252 -10.39 8.74 -10.61
N TYR A 253 -11.55 9.22 -10.15
CA TYR A 253 -12.60 9.74 -11.03
C TYR A 253 -13.18 11.09 -10.62
N ALA A 254 -13.31 11.39 -9.32
CA ALA A 254 -13.82 12.65 -8.80
C ALA A 254 -13.26 12.90 -7.40
N SER A 255 -12.06 13.45 -7.32
CA SER A 255 -11.36 13.66 -6.05
C SER A 255 -12.22 14.34 -5.00
N VAL A 256 -12.21 13.75 -3.79
CA VAL A 256 -12.89 14.27 -2.61
C VAL A 256 -11.97 15.07 -1.69
N PHE A 257 -10.72 15.30 -2.08
CA PHE A 257 -9.85 16.21 -1.35
C PHE A 257 -10.48 17.59 -1.26
N THR A 258 -10.67 18.07 -0.03
CA THR A 258 -11.18 19.40 0.30
C THR A 258 -10.30 20.03 1.38
N ALA A 259 -10.36 21.35 1.50
CA ALA A 259 -9.80 22.09 2.62
C ALA A 259 -10.84 22.22 3.75
N ALA A 260 -10.46 22.92 4.82
CA ALA A 260 -11.31 23.17 5.98
C ALA A 260 -12.75 23.57 5.61
N ASN A 261 -13.72 22.96 6.29
CA ASN A 261 -15.16 23.15 6.07
C ASN A 261 -15.63 22.77 4.65
N GLY A 262 -15.00 21.78 4.03
CA GLY A 262 -15.36 21.28 2.71
C GLY A 262 -15.06 22.26 1.56
N LYS A 263 -14.18 23.25 1.77
CA LYS A 263 -13.78 24.16 0.69
C LYS A 263 -13.08 23.42 -0.42
N GLU A 264 -13.48 23.68 -1.65
CA GLU A 264 -12.84 23.12 -2.84
C GLU A 264 -11.38 23.58 -2.96
N ILE A 265 -10.49 22.62 -3.23
CA ILE A 265 -9.10 22.88 -3.60
C ILE A 265 -9.06 23.03 -5.12
N PRO A 266 -8.64 24.19 -5.66
CA PRO A 266 -8.64 24.46 -7.11
C PRO A 266 -7.86 23.41 -7.89
N ASN A 267 -8.46 22.90 -8.98
CA ASN A 267 -7.91 21.86 -9.86
C ASN A 267 -7.66 20.48 -9.22
N ILE A 268 -8.16 20.27 -8.01
CA ILE A 268 -8.10 19.00 -7.27
C ILE A 268 -9.52 18.50 -7.02
N THR A 269 -10.33 19.20 -6.21
CA THR A 269 -11.68 18.76 -5.84
C THR A 269 -12.54 18.48 -7.07
N GLY A 270 -13.17 17.33 -7.12
CA GLY A 270 -14.03 16.88 -8.22
C GLY A 270 -13.28 16.52 -9.53
N LYS A 271 -11.96 16.38 -9.51
CA LYS A 271 -11.15 15.99 -10.68
C LYS A 271 -10.66 14.56 -10.53
N ALA A 272 -10.53 13.85 -11.67
CA ALA A 272 -9.72 12.64 -11.72
C ALA A 272 -8.23 13.04 -11.56
N LEU A 273 -7.54 12.41 -10.63
CA LEU A 273 -6.14 12.74 -10.32
C LEU A 273 -5.16 11.75 -10.93
N TYR A 274 -5.56 10.48 -11.08
CA TYR A 274 -4.79 9.37 -11.66
C TYR A 274 -5.76 8.28 -12.12
N GLU A 275 -5.24 7.20 -12.67
CA GLU A 275 -6.02 6.02 -13.06
C GLU A 275 -5.76 4.90 -12.04
N SER A 276 -6.82 4.24 -11.58
CA SER A 276 -6.73 3.06 -10.70
C SER A 276 -7.83 2.02 -10.97
N MET A 277 -8.73 2.24 -11.93
CA MET A 277 -9.76 1.28 -12.31
C MET A 277 -9.27 0.42 -13.46
N ASP A 278 -9.29 -0.92 -13.31
CA ASP A 278 -8.91 -1.85 -14.36
C ASP A 278 -9.74 -3.13 -14.32
N SER A 279 -9.60 -3.97 -15.34
CA SER A 279 -10.15 -5.31 -15.37
C SER A 279 -9.42 -6.20 -14.36
N ASN A 280 -10.09 -6.59 -13.29
CA ASN A 280 -9.55 -7.58 -12.37
C ASN A 280 -9.88 -8.99 -12.89
N TYR A 281 -8.89 -9.65 -13.48
CA TYR A 281 -9.05 -10.97 -14.10
C TYR A 281 -9.33 -12.07 -13.09
N ARG A 282 -8.88 -11.89 -11.84
CA ARG A 282 -9.12 -12.86 -10.76
C ARG A 282 -10.55 -12.84 -10.27
N LEU A 283 -11.14 -11.63 -10.19
CA LEU A 283 -12.52 -11.40 -9.73
C LEU A 283 -13.55 -11.37 -10.88
N ASP A 284 -13.07 -11.44 -12.14
CA ASP A 284 -13.89 -11.35 -13.36
C ASP A 284 -14.80 -10.10 -13.37
N ARG A 285 -14.24 -8.94 -13.01
CA ARG A 285 -14.95 -7.66 -12.98
C ARG A 285 -14.01 -6.47 -13.08
N GLN A 286 -14.58 -5.29 -13.38
CA GLN A 286 -13.87 -4.03 -13.16
C GLN A 286 -13.71 -3.82 -11.66
N GLU A 287 -12.49 -3.47 -11.23
CA GLU A 287 -12.18 -3.21 -9.84
C GLU A 287 -11.08 -2.16 -9.72
N PHE A 288 -10.99 -1.49 -8.58
CA PHE A 288 -9.89 -0.60 -8.28
C PHE A 288 -8.60 -1.40 -8.03
N VAL A 289 -7.49 -0.87 -8.53
CA VAL A 289 -6.15 -1.37 -8.23
C VAL A 289 -5.67 -0.68 -6.97
N MET A 290 -5.46 -1.47 -5.90
CA MET A 290 -5.17 -0.99 -4.55
C MET A 290 -3.90 -1.65 -4.00
N PRO A 291 -2.69 -1.25 -4.50
CA PRO A 291 -1.44 -1.84 -4.06
C PRO A 291 -1.07 -1.39 -2.65
N ILE A 292 -0.64 -2.35 -1.83
CA ILE A 292 -0.07 -2.10 -0.50
C ILE A 292 0.98 -3.16 -0.20
N LEU A 293 1.96 -2.89 0.67
CA LEU A 293 2.95 -3.89 1.05
C LEU A 293 2.29 -5.18 1.52
N TYR A 294 2.82 -6.31 1.06
CA TYR A 294 2.24 -7.62 1.34
C TYR A 294 2.07 -7.91 2.84
N SER A 295 3.05 -7.51 3.66
CA SER A 295 2.96 -7.65 5.11
C SER A 295 1.78 -6.87 5.70
N ALA A 296 1.45 -5.68 5.16
CA ALA A 296 0.33 -4.86 5.60
C ALA A 296 -1.04 -5.48 5.21
N ALA A 297 -1.12 -6.20 4.09
CA ALA A 297 -2.36 -6.82 3.61
C ALA A 297 -2.97 -7.78 4.65
N ARG A 298 -2.15 -8.57 5.36
CA ARG A 298 -2.61 -9.48 6.42
C ARG A 298 -3.24 -8.72 7.61
N ASN A 299 -2.66 -7.59 7.99
CA ASN A 299 -3.18 -6.74 9.06
C ASN A 299 -4.51 -6.10 8.66
N ILE A 300 -4.65 -5.68 7.39
CA ILE A 300 -5.89 -5.13 6.84
C ILE A 300 -6.97 -6.22 6.76
N CYS A 301 -6.62 -7.43 6.36
CA CYS A 301 -7.53 -8.57 6.35
C CYS A 301 -8.06 -8.88 7.74
N ALA A 302 -7.20 -8.88 8.77
CA ALA A 302 -7.61 -9.05 10.15
C ALA A 302 -8.55 -7.92 10.63
N ALA A 303 -8.33 -6.67 10.19
CA ALA A 303 -9.22 -5.54 10.48
C ALA A 303 -10.59 -5.71 9.80
N GLN A 304 -10.62 -6.13 8.54
CA GLN A 304 -11.87 -6.44 7.79
C GLN A 304 -12.68 -7.54 8.48
N HIS A 305 -12.04 -8.64 8.88
CA HIS A 305 -12.74 -9.72 9.57
C HIS A 305 -13.30 -9.31 10.93
N ARG A 306 -12.61 -8.41 11.66
CA ARG A 306 -13.16 -7.80 12.89
C ARG A 306 -14.38 -6.94 12.60
N ALA A 307 -14.32 -6.13 11.54
CA ALA A 307 -15.44 -5.30 11.10
C ALA A 307 -16.64 -6.16 10.71
N LEU A 308 -16.47 -7.20 9.88
CA LEU A 308 -17.52 -8.13 9.48
C LEU A 308 -18.15 -8.83 10.68
N ALA A 309 -17.36 -9.26 11.68
CA ALA A 309 -17.85 -9.88 12.89
C ALA A 309 -18.75 -8.96 13.74
N GLU A 310 -18.60 -7.65 13.59
CA GLU A 310 -19.44 -6.63 14.21
C GLU A 310 -20.48 -6.04 13.24
N GLY A 311 -20.75 -6.70 12.10
CA GLY A 311 -21.77 -6.29 11.13
C GLY A 311 -21.39 -5.04 10.33
N ASN A 312 -20.10 -4.73 10.24
CA ASN A 312 -19.55 -3.63 9.48
C ASN A 312 -18.68 -4.15 8.33
N CYS A 313 -18.40 -3.29 7.35
CA CYS A 313 -17.44 -3.56 6.30
C CYS A 313 -16.52 -2.37 6.11
N LEU A 314 -15.23 -2.62 5.92
CA LEU A 314 -14.29 -1.56 5.56
C LEU A 314 -14.57 -1.06 4.14
N VAL A 315 -14.43 0.25 3.95
CA VAL A 315 -14.38 0.89 2.64
C VAL A 315 -12.99 1.49 2.48
N VAL A 316 -12.19 0.95 1.57
CA VAL A 316 -10.84 1.46 1.30
C VAL A 316 -10.91 2.44 0.15
N TYR A 317 -10.50 3.69 0.43
CA TYR A 317 -10.52 4.79 -0.53
C TYR A 317 -9.20 4.96 -1.25
N GLN A 318 -8.10 4.67 -0.59
CA GLN A 318 -6.77 4.83 -1.18
C GLN A 318 -5.74 3.97 -0.45
N THR A 319 -4.82 3.37 -1.20
CA THR A 319 -3.60 2.74 -0.70
C THR A 319 -2.39 3.43 -1.32
N PHE A 320 -1.95 3.02 -2.50
CA PHE A 320 -0.91 3.71 -3.24
C PHE A 320 -1.43 5.02 -3.85
N ARG A 321 -0.71 6.13 -3.59
CA ARG A 321 -0.96 7.44 -4.21
C ARG A 321 0.27 7.82 -5.02
N PRO A 322 0.14 8.10 -6.33
CA PRO A 322 1.27 8.52 -7.15
C PRO A 322 1.96 9.78 -6.62
N TYR A 323 3.28 9.82 -6.72
CA TYR A 323 4.07 10.96 -6.26
C TYR A 323 3.63 12.29 -6.87
N ASP A 324 3.39 12.31 -8.18
CA ASP A 324 2.93 13.53 -8.87
C ASP A 324 1.58 14.02 -8.35
N THR A 325 0.68 13.09 -8.00
CA THR A 325 -0.61 13.41 -7.37
C THR A 325 -0.40 14.00 -5.99
N GLN A 326 0.49 13.41 -5.19
CA GLN A 326 0.84 13.92 -3.85
C GLN A 326 1.30 15.37 -3.93
N ILE A 327 2.28 15.66 -4.78
CA ILE A 327 2.85 17.00 -4.96
C ILE A 327 1.81 17.98 -5.53
N LYS A 328 0.97 17.54 -6.46
CA LYS A 328 -0.11 18.34 -7.04
C LYS A 328 -1.12 18.79 -5.97
N VAL A 329 -1.57 17.88 -5.10
CA VAL A 329 -2.51 18.20 -4.01
C VAL A 329 -1.84 19.12 -2.98
N ALA A 330 -0.63 18.80 -2.53
CA ALA A 330 0.11 19.59 -1.55
C ALA A 330 0.37 21.04 -2.04
N SER A 331 0.76 21.18 -3.32
CA SER A 331 1.01 22.49 -3.94
C SER A 331 -0.27 23.32 -4.06
N ALA A 332 -1.39 22.71 -4.49
CA ALA A 332 -2.67 23.37 -4.61
C ALA A 332 -3.21 23.81 -3.23
N MET A 333 -3.10 22.95 -2.22
CA MET A 333 -3.48 23.25 -0.83
C MET A 333 -2.64 24.39 -0.27
N SER A 334 -1.32 24.37 -0.46
CA SER A 334 -0.41 25.44 -0.05
C SER A 334 -0.73 26.78 -0.74
N ALA A 335 -1.07 26.73 -2.04
CA ALA A 335 -1.47 27.94 -2.78
C ALA A 335 -2.77 28.53 -2.25
N LEU A 336 -3.76 27.69 -1.98
CA LEU A 336 -5.05 28.12 -1.41
C LEU A 336 -4.86 28.74 -0.01
N ALA A 337 -4.06 28.13 0.85
CA ALA A 337 -3.76 28.61 2.20
C ALA A 337 -3.06 30.00 2.23
N ARG A 338 -2.36 30.41 1.16
CA ARG A 338 -1.76 31.75 1.05
C ARG A 338 -2.80 32.86 0.88
N THR A 339 -3.96 32.54 0.32
CA THR A 339 -5.01 33.53 -0.03
C THR A 339 -6.27 33.38 0.80
N ASP A 340 -6.47 32.26 1.47
CA ASP A 340 -7.64 31.98 2.30
C ASP A 340 -7.22 31.75 3.77
N ALA A 341 -7.64 32.68 4.64
CA ALA A 341 -7.29 32.66 6.05
C ALA A 341 -7.89 31.48 6.82
N GLU A 342 -9.07 31.00 6.42
CA GLU A 342 -9.74 29.87 7.04
C GLU A 342 -9.03 28.56 6.69
N VAL A 343 -8.66 28.37 5.42
CA VAL A 343 -7.86 27.24 4.97
C VAL A 343 -6.50 27.24 5.66
N LYS A 344 -5.85 28.40 5.72
CA LYS A 344 -4.59 28.54 6.46
C LYS A 344 -4.74 28.12 7.91
N ALA A 345 -5.78 28.59 8.61
CA ALA A 345 -6.04 28.20 9.99
C ALA A 345 -6.27 26.68 10.11
N GLY A 346 -7.00 26.08 9.16
CA GLY A 346 -7.28 24.64 9.12
C GLY A 346 -6.04 23.75 9.14
N ILE A 347 -4.94 24.18 8.49
CA ILE A 347 -3.73 23.37 8.34
C ILE A 347 -2.53 23.88 9.16
N SER A 348 -2.64 25.02 9.85
CA SER A 348 -1.51 25.61 10.59
C SER A 348 -1.85 26.11 11.99
N THR A 349 -3.05 25.78 12.52
CA THR A 349 -3.36 26.04 13.92
C THR A 349 -2.52 25.14 14.82
N PRO A 350 -1.64 25.71 15.67
CA PRO A 350 -0.81 24.89 16.55
C PRO A 350 -1.61 23.89 17.38
N PRO A 351 -1.12 22.66 17.54
CA PRO A 351 0.22 22.17 17.22
C PRO A 351 0.40 21.62 15.78
N TRP A 352 -0.51 21.85 14.87
CA TRP A 352 -0.56 21.30 13.53
C TRP A 352 0.23 22.16 12.52
N SER A 353 0.77 21.50 11.49
CA SER A 353 1.34 22.08 10.27
C SER A 353 0.74 21.40 9.05
N ILE A 354 0.92 21.96 7.85
CA ILE A 354 0.40 21.39 6.60
C ILE A 354 0.82 19.93 6.39
N ASP A 355 2.06 19.59 6.73
CA ASP A 355 2.63 18.27 6.52
C ASP A 355 1.90 17.15 7.28
N TRP A 356 1.14 17.50 8.31
CA TRP A 356 0.30 16.53 9.02
C TRP A 356 -0.96 16.14 8.23
N PHE A 357 -1.42 16.98 7.30
CA PHE A 357 -2.64 16.75 6.51
C PHE A 357 -2.33 16.35 5.06
N ILE A 358 -1.22 16.81 4.52
CA ILE A 358 -0.72 16.40 3.20
C ILE A 358 0.79 16.62 3.16
N ALA A 359 1.56 15.55 3.11
CA ALA A 359 3.00 15.63 3.04
C ALA A 359 3.44 16.42 1.80
N THR A 360 4.36 17.37 1.98
CA THR A 360 4.88 18.21 0.90
C THR A 360 5.98 17.51 0.09
N GLY A 361 6.35 16.29 0.46
CA GLY A 361 7.26 15.38 -0.22
C GLY A 361 6.67 13.99 -0.37
N ILE A 362 7.51 12.96 -0.21
CA ILE A 362 7.11 11.56 -0.27
C ILE A 362 6.32 11.20 1.00
N SER A 363 5.16 10.56 0.85
CA SER A 363 4.35 10.04 1.95
C SER A 363 4.42 8.51 2.04
N ASN A 364 3.83 7.95 3.08
CA ASN A 364 3.76 6.51 3.27
C ASN A 364 2.86 5.80 2.23
N HIS A 365 1.96 6.54 1.55
CA HIS A 365 1.18 6.00 0.43
C HIS A 365 2.05 5.59 -0.75
N GLN A 366 3.06 6.43 -1.12
CA GLN A 366 3.98 6.09 -2.21
C GLN A 366 4.89 4.92 -1.87
N ARG A 367 5.12 4.68 -0.58
CA ARG A 367 5.97 3.58 -0.09
C ARG A 367 5.20 2.29 0.20
N GLY A 368 3.87 2.32 0.05
CA GLY A 368 3.02 1.16 0.30
C GLY A 368 2.74 0.84 1.77
N TYR A 369 2.98 1.77 2.71
CA TYR A 369 2.75 1.54 4.15
C TYR A 369 1.41 2.06 4.65
N ALA A 370 0.69 2.87 3.87
CA ALA A 370 -0.48 3.60 4.31
C ALA A 370 -1.73 3.25 3.51
N LEU A 371 -2.87 3.38 4.18
CA LEU A 371 -4.19 3.35 3.54
C LEU A 371 -5.12 4.38 4.17
N ASP A 372 -6.05 4.88 3.35
CA ASP A 372 -7.17 5.71 3.76
C ASP A 372 -8.46 4.88 3.68
N ALA A 373 -9.19 4.79 4.78
CA ALA A 373 -10.35 3.94 4.88
C ALA A 373 -11.47 4.56 5.72
N SER A 374 -12.70 4.13 5.43
CA SER A 374 -13.90 4.33 6.23
C SER A 374 -14.55 2.98 6.50
N MET A 375 -15.77 2.97 6.98
CA MET A 375 -16.59 1.78 7.13
C MET A 375 -18.06 2.07 6.92
N VAL A 376 -18.81 1.01 6.62
CA VAL A 376 -20.27 1.04 6.44
C VAL A 376 -20.93 0.03 7.36
N LYS A 377 -22.22 0.27 7.69
CA LYS A 377 -23.09 -0.70 8.33
C LYS A 377 -23.65 -1.65 7.28
N VAL A 378 -23.47 -2.96 7.51
CA VAL A 378 -23.88 -4.01 6.56
C VAL A 378 -25.23 -4.55 6.96
N TYR A 379 -26.15 -4.66 5.99
CA TYR A 379 -27.49 -5.25 6.17
C TYR A 379 -27.64 -6.59 5.45
N ALA A 380 -26.91 -6.80 4.35
CA ALA A 380 -26.92 -8.06 3.63
C ALA A 380 -25.61 -8.37 2.94
N THR A 381 -25.29 -9.66 2.89
CA THR A 381 -24.13 -10.19 2.15
C THR A 381 -24.57 -11.35 1.25
N GLU A 382 -23.71 -11.72 0.31
CA GLU A 382 -23.81 -12.96 -0.45
C GLU A 382 -22.45 -13.66 -0.44
N THR A 383 -22.43 -14.98 -0.35
CA THR A 383 -21.18 -15.74 -0.52
C THR A 383 -20.83 -15.82 -1.99
N LYS A 384 -19.64 -15.34 -2.34
CA LYS A 384 -19.01 -15.46 -3.66
C LYS A 384 -17.80 -16.37 -3.59
N TYR A 385 -17.30 -16.78 -4.75
CA TYR A 385 -16.17 -17.68 -4.85
C TYR A 385 -15.15 -17.17 -5.88
N VAL A 386 -13.86 -17.31 -5.54
CA VAL A 386 -12.75 -17.23 -6.47
C VAL A 386 -12.14 -18.64 -6.51
N GLY A 387 -12.34 -19.37 -7.61
CA GLY A 387 -12.03 -20.80 -7.64
C GLY A 387 -12.78 -21.59 -6.56
N ALA A 388 -12.06 -22.20 -5.63
CA ALA A 388 -12.61 -22.94 -4.49
C ALA A 388 -12.80 -22.10 -3.22
N TYR A 389 -12.38 -20.86 -3.22
CA TYR A 389 -12.29 -20.01 -2.02
C TYR A 389 -13.51 -19.11 -1.87
N PRO A 390 -14.30 -19.23 -0.79
CA PRO A 390 -15.44 -18.37 -0.52
C PRO A 390 -15.01 -17.05 0.11
N TYR A 391 -15.78 -15.97 -0.19
CA TYR A 391 -15.74 -14.70 0.51
C TYR A 391 -17.12 -14.08 0.63
N LEU A 392 -17.34 -13.19 1.60
CA LEU A 392 -18.57 -12.44 1.74
C LEU A 392 -18.50 -11.17 0.88
N ARG A 393 -19.44 -11.06 -0.07
CA ARG A 393 -19.65 -9.81 -0.80
C ARG A 393 -20.81 -9.05 -0.16
N VAL A 394 -20.56 -7.82 0.25
CA VAL A 394 -21.59 -6.92 0.77
C VAL A 394 -22.51 -6.50 -0.38
N THR A 395 -23.83 -6.64 -0.17
CA THR A 395 -24.86 -6.37 -1.19
C THR A 395 -25.82 -5.27 -0.78
N ASP A 396 -25.97 -5.01 0.53
CA ASP A 396 -26.77 -3.94 1.09
C ASP A 396 -26.05 -3.33 2.30
N PHE A 397 -25.87 -2.02 2.28
CA PHE A 397 -25.14 -1.28 3.31
C PHE A 397 -25.54 0.18 3.33
N GLU A 398 -25.15 0.88 4.41
CA GLU A 398 -25.37 2.30 4.60
C GLU A 398 -24.12 2.96 5.20
N ASP A 399 -23.76 4.14 4.66
CA ASP A 399 -22.61 4.91 5.12
C ASP A 399 -22.85 5.48 6.51
N TYR A 400 -21.88 5.33 7.42
CA TYR A 400 -21.91 6.03 8.70
C TYR A 400 -21.59 7.52 8.52
N GLN A 401 -22.15 8.34 9.42
CA GLN A 401 -21.70 9.71 9.58
C GLN A 401 -20.32 9.71 10.26
N MET A 402 -19.29 10.06 9.52
CA MET A 402 -17.93 10.20 10.04
C MET A 402 -17.66 11.63 10.58
N PRO A 403 -16.55 11.89 11.33
CA PRO A 403 -16.24 13.19 11.92
C PRO A 403 -16.19 14.34 10.93
N THR A 404 -15.61 14.11 9.75
CA THR A 404 -15.58 15.01 8.60
C THR A 404 -15.80 14.20 7.33
N PRO A 405 -16.08 14.81 6.17
CA PRO A 405 -15.94 14.14 4.90
C PRO A 405 -14.55 13.50 4.75
N MET A 406 -14.47 12.39 3.99
CA MET A 406 -13.21 11.77 3.61
C MET A 406 -12.31 12.80 2.93
N HIS A 407 -11.02 12.81 3.28
CA HIS A 407 -9.99 13.70 2.72
C HIS A 407 -10.26 15.21 2.92
N GLU A 408 -10.98 15.62 3.97
CA GLU A 408 -10.99 17.01 4.40
C GLU A 408 -9.67 17.36 5.12
N LEU A 409 -8.76 18.01 4.44
CA LEU A 409 -7.41 18.34 4.91
C LEU A 409 -7.47 19.51 5.91
N SER A 410 -7.79 19.19 7.17
CA SER A 410 -7.85 20.20 8.24
C SER A 410 -7.78 19.54 9.63
N TYR A 411 -7.46 20.34 10.65
CA TYR A 411 -7.47 19.86 12.05
C TYR A 411 -8.85 19.36 12.52
N ALA A 412 -9.93 19.65 11.81
CA ALA A 412 -11.26 19.10 12.12
C ALA A 412 -11.30 17.59 11.91
N ALA A 413 -10.46 17.06 11.00
CA ALA A 413 -10.31 15.63 10.74
C ALA A 413 -9.43 14.91 11.77
N ALA A 414 -8.77 15.66 12.67
CA ALA A 414 -7.77 15.07 13.57
C ALA A 414 -8.37 13.98 14.48
N ALA A 415 -7.71 12.83 14.51
CA ALA A 415 -8.07 11.70 15.38
C ALA A 415 -7.66 11.95 16.84
N THR A 416 -6.59 12.75 17.07
CA THR A 416 -6.08 13.08 18.39
C THR A 416 -5.99 14.59 18.62
N THR A 417 -5.72 15.01 19.85
CA THR A 417 -5.63 16.43 20.20
C THR A 417 -4.33 17.10 19.75
N GLY A 418 -3.38 16.33 19.22
CA GLY A 418 -2.09 16.85 18.71
C GLY A 418 -1.18 15.76 18.20
N PRO A 419 -0.15 16.11 17.42
CA PRO A 419 0.75 15.19 16.74
C PRO A 419 1.49 14.21 17.65
N SER A 420 1.82 14.65 18.86
CA SER A 420 2.56 13.84 19.84
C SER A 420 1.64 13.18 20.88
N ASN A 421 0.33 13.31 20.73
CA ASN A 421 -0.62 12.85 21.75
C ASN A 421 -1.51 11.71 21.23
N TYR A 422 -0.93 10.55 21.02
CA TYR A 422 -1.63 9.35 20.53
C TYR A 422 -2.70 8.80 21.46
N THR A 423 -2.70 9.20 22.75
CA THR A 423 -3.60 8.67 23.77
C THR A 423 -4.84 9.54 23.99
N GLN A 424 -4.76 10.83 23.66
CA GLN A 424 -5.87 11.76 23.85
C GLN A 424 -6.64 11.98 22.55
N ARG A 425 -7.79 11.31 22.46
CA ARG A 425 -8.69 11.41 21.31
C ARG A 425 -9.22 12.82 21.11
N SER A 426 -9.36 13.24 19.84
CA SER A 426 -10.05 14.47 19.47
C SER A 426 -11.53 14.43 19.86
N ALA A 427 -12.10 15.57 20.24
CA ALA A 427 -13.52 15.69 20.56
C ALA A 427 -14.45 15.47 19.34
N THR A 428 -13.92 15.57 18.14
CA THR A 428 -14.66 15.30 16.89
C THR A 428 -14.88 13.81 16.61
N MET A 429 -14.07 12.92 17.20
CA MET A 429 -14.17 11.48 17.01
C MET A 429 -15.49 10.95 17.56
N ASN A 430 -16.29 10.36 16.69
CA ASN A 430 -17.58 9.75 16.99
C ASN A 430 -17.49 8.21 17.08
N GLY A 431 -18.60 7.52 17.38
CA GLY A 431 -18.67 6.06 17.53
C GLY A 431 -18.09 5.29 16.36
N PRO A 432 -18.56 5.55 15.10
CA PRO A 432 -18.01 4.87 13.92
C PRO A 432 -16.51 5.04 13.72
N ALA A 433 -15.99 6.26 13.85
CA ALA A 433 -14.57 6.53 13.67
C ALA A 433 -13.72 5.87 14.78
N ILE A 434 -14.25 5.78 16.01
CA ILE A 434 -13.59 5.07 17.13
C ILE A 434 -13.55 3.56 16.85
N ALA A 435 -14.63 2.98 16.33
CA ALA A 435 -14.69 1.56 15.98
C ALA A 435 -13.72 1.24 14.83
N LEU A 436 -13.72 2.05 13.77
CA LEU A 436 -12.77 1.94 12.66
C LEU A 436 -11.31 1.96 13.17
N GLN A 437 -10.97 2.93 14.03
CA GLN A 437 -9.66 3.02 14.65
C GLN A 437 -9.32 1.74 15.43
N LYS A 438 -10.28 1.20 16.20
CA LYS A 438 -10.09 -0.03 16.98
C LYS A 438 -9.83 -1.23 16.07
N TYR A 439 -10.53 -1.39 14.94
CA TYR A 439 -10.30 -2.49 14.00
C TYR A 439 -8.87 -2.49 13.50
N PHE A 440 -8.39 -1.37 13.01
CA PHE A 440 -7.03 -1.26 12.47
C PHE A 440 -5.95 -1.39 13.55
N THR A 441 -6.08 -0.67 14.68
CA THR A 441 -5.05 -0.70 15.72
C THR A 441 -4.97 -2.07 16.43
N SER A 442 -6.11 -2.77 16.60
CA SER A 442 -6.11 -4.14 17.16
C SER A 442 -5.58 -5.18 16.16
N SER A 443 -5.34 -4.78 14.91
CA SER A 443 -4.80 -5.63 13.85
C SER A 443 -3.35 -5.26 13.49
N GLY A 444 -2.69 -4.38 14.26
CA GLY A 444 -1.28 -4.08 14.10
C GLY A 444 -0.94 -2.79 13.35
N LEU A 445 -1.96 -2.09 12.79
CA LEU A 445 -1.73 -0.79 12.16
C LEU A 445 -1.74 0.34 13.21
N SER A 446 -1.18 1.48 12.82
CA SER A 446 -1.13 2.68 13.65
C SER A 446 -1.95 3.80 13.02
N LEU A 447 -2.70 4.54 13.85
CA LEU A 447 -3.42 5.73 13.39
C LEU A 447 -2.45 6.86 13.04
N LEU A 448 -2.87 7.74 12.13
CA LEU A 448 -2.26 9.07 11.95
C LEU A 448 -2.99 10.09 12.83
N PRO A 449 -2.30 10.85 13.71
CA PRO A 449 -2.95 11.78 14.62
C PRO A 449 -3.83 12.85 13.96
N SER A 450 -3.50 13.28 12.77
CA SER A 450 -4.17 14.37 12.03
C SER A 450 -5.43 13.93 11.28
N GLU A 451 -5.61 12.63 11.04
CA GLU A 451 -6.64 12.13 10.13
C GLU A 451 -7.35 10.89 10.69
N TRP A 452 -8.67 10.92 10.81
CA TRP A 452 -9.44 9.81 11.35
C TRP A 452 -9.48 8.58 10.42
N TRP A 453 -9.22 8.77 9.12
CA TRP A 453 -9.28 7.75 8.07
C TRP A 453 -7.96 7.09 7.75
N HIS A 454 -6.81 7.68 8.17
CA HIS A 454 -5.48 7.27 7.74
C HIS A 454 -4.82 6.32 8.73
N PHE A 455 -4.31 5.20 8.21
CA PHE A 455 -3.60 4.17 8.99
C PHE A 455 -2.29 3.79 8.32
N ASN A 456 -1.26 3.53 9.16
CA ASN A 456 0.07 3.14 8.71
C ASN A 456 0.45 1.76 9.26
N ASP A 457 1.13 0.94 8.46
CA ASP A 457 1.84 -0.24 8.94
C ASP A 457 3.29 0.12 9.28
N ASN A 458 3.53 0.51 10.53
CA ASN A 458 4.87 0.84 11.00
C ASN A 458 5.79 -0.38 11.13
N ALA A 459 5.24 -1.61 11.19
CA ALA A 459 6.04 -2.83 11.19
C ALA A 459 6.60 -3.10 9.79
N ALA A 460 5.78 -2.96 8.74
CA ALA A 460 6.20 -3.05 7.35
C ALA A 460 7.27 -2.00 7.03
N MET A 461 7.08 -0.77 7.49
CA MET A 461 8.07 0.31 7.31
C MET A 461 9.43 -0.05 7.91
N ARG A 462 9.44 -0.62 9.13
CA ARG A 462 10.71 -1.06 9.76
C ARG A 462 11.33 -2.26 9.06
N ALA A 463 10.52 -3.19 8.58
CA ALA A 463 11.00 -4.39 7.88
C ALA A 463 11.67 -4.10 6.54
N THR A 464 11.38 -2.94 5.93
CA THR A 464 11.97 -2.49 4.65
C THR A 464 12.95 -1.33 4.80
N ALA A 465 13.34 -0.98 6.05
CA ALA A 465 14.19 0.18 6.32
C ALA A 465 15.62 0.06 5.78
N ASP A 466 16.11 -1.14 5.55
CA ASP A 466 17.42 -1.43 4.94
C ASP A 466 17.46 -1.14 3.43
N LYS A 467 16.32 -1.17 2.75
CA LYS A 467 16.16 -0.80 1.33
C LYS A 467 14.87 0.01 1.15
N PRO A 468 14.84 1.27 1.61
CA PRO A 468 13.63 2.08 1.60
C PRO A 468 13.26 2.50 0.18
N SER A 469 11.96 2.41 -0.14
CA SER A 469 11.42 2.93 -1.39
C SER A 469 11.58 4.45 -1.46
N ASP A 470 12.00 4.98 -2.60
CA ASP A 470 11.98 6.42 -2.89
C ASP A 470 10.57 6.94 -3.25
N GLY A 471 9.62 6.03 -3.48
CA GLY A 471 8.21 6.35 -3.75
C GLY A 471 7.96 7.14 -5.04
N ARG A 472 8.93 7.22 -5.96
CA ARG A 472 8.88 8.06 -7.18
C ARG A 472 8.65 7.27 -8.47
N TYR A 473 7.94 6.18 -8.42
CA TYR A 473 7.60 5.38 -9.60
C TYR A 473 6.20 5.70 -10.13
N PHE A 474 5.94 5.32 -11.39
CA PHE A 474 4.75 5.73 -12.13
C PHE A 474 3.56 4.81 -11.86
N THR A 475 2.35 5.40 -11.85
CA THR A 475 1.07 4.69 -11.70
C THR A 475 0.73 3.76 -12.84
N SER A 476 1.17 4.04 -14.06
CA SER A 476 0.89 3.19 -15.22
C SER A 476 1.41 1.76 -15.06
N GLU A 477 2.40 1.56 -14.19
CA GLU A 477 2.90 0.24 -13.83
C GLU A 477 2.11 -0.42 -12.68
N CYS A 478 1.16 0.29 -12.06
CA CYS A 478 0.32 -0.22 -10.97
C CYS A 478 -1.05 -0.69 -11.46
N LEU A 479 -1.18 -1.11 -12.71
CA LEU A 479 -2.37 -1.73 -13.24
C LEU A 479 -2.36 -3.24 -13.00
N SER A 480 -3.55 -3.86 -13.06
CA SER A 480 -3.74 -5.30 -12.92
C SER A 480 -2.97 -6.09 -13.98
N CYS A 481 -2.41 -7.24 -13.61
CA CYS A 481 -1.69 -8.10 -14.56
C CYS A 481 -2.65 -8.79 -15.54
N PRO A 482 -2.54 -8.52 -16.86
CA PRO A 482 -3.37 -9.21 -17.83
C PRO A 482 -2.94 -10.67 -18.04
N PRO A 483 -3.87 -11.58 -18.42
CA PRO A 483 -3.59 -13.00 -18.60
C PRO A 483 -2.50 -13.31 -19.62
N GLU A 484 -2.31 -12.48 -20.63
CA GLU A 484 -1.26 -12.63 -21.64
C GLU A 484 0.16 -12.58 -21.05
N TRP A 485 0.35 -12.00 -19.88
CA TRP A 485 1.64 -12.04 -19.19
C TRP A 485 2.00 -13.44 -18.70
N VAL A 486 1.01 -14.32 -18.63
CA VAL A 486 1.16 -15.73 -18.18
C VAL A 486 1.10 -16.71 -19.33
N SER A 487 0.61 -16.32 -20.50
CA SER A 487 0.30 -17.21 -21.62
C SER A 487 1.51 -17.99 -22.19
N GLY A 488 2.72 -17.57 -21.88
CA GLY A 488 3.94 -18.32 -22.21
C GLY A 488 4.25 -19.51 -21.31
N LEU A 489 3.61 -19.60 -20.12
CA LEU A 489 3.89 -20.62 -19.09
C LEU A 489 2.92 -21.79 -19.10
N LEU A 490 1.75 -21.65 -19.73
CA LEU A 490 0.72 -22.70 -19.76
C LEU A 490 0.87 -23.69 -20.94
N ILE A 491 1.94 -23.59 -21.72
CA ILE A 491 2.23 -24.46 -22.90
C ILE A 491 3.56 -25.22 -22.70
N GLY A 492 3.85 -25.59 -21.47
CA GLY A 492 5.01 -26.44 -21.15
C GLY A 492 4.59 -27.82 -20.63
#